data_14b0fa6e90f7522ef4d3348d35df920a
#
_entry.id   14b0fa6e90f7522ef4d3348d35df920a
#
_cell.length_a   1.000
_cell.length_b   1.000
_cell.length_c   1.000
_cell.angle_alpha   90.00
_cell.angle_beta   90.00
_cell.angle_gamma   90.00
#
_symmetry.space_group_name_H-M   'P 1'
#
loop_
_entity.id
_entity.type
_entity.pdbx_description
1 polymer ?
#
loop_
_entity_poly.entity_id
_entity_poly.type
_entity_poly.pdbx_seq_one_letter_code
_entity_poly.pdbx_strand_id
1 'polypeptide(L)'
;MAMTAALLRVAAAVILVAFLAGPAPAQGLTDNWLTRLLQMPASGAVPPPAAQTREWSGLSGASGNPLMSADAIRAAAAAFGTCLADLEPQAERRGIARGVYERLTAGLTPDLSIMDLLDAQPEFTKSPWDYLDVLVSDERVARGRALLAQYAKVFAAAERAYGVDRHIVAAIWGVESNYGTMGGDRPVLRSTATLACVGRRRDFFRGEFLAALEILARGDIAPGRLVGSWAGAFGPTQFMPTSFQRYAVDFDGDGRRNVVDSVPDVVASTANNLRTDGWVSGQSWGYEVVLPATFDYLLADGSRRLSVRQWRSLGVRPAVPQPAAAAAATARANLLLPAGARGPAFLTLANFRVIMKYNPAEAYALAIGRLADRLAGAGPLVASWPRDEHTLSTAERFELQQLLARRGFDVGAPDGRLGPRTRVAIRRFQVATGQVPDGFASSAVLERLRGR
;
A
#
# COMPACT_ATOMS: atom_id res chain seq x y z
N MET A 1 -3.74 13.41 -33.19
CA MET A 1 -4.62 13.82 -32.09
C MET A 1 -5.09 12.57 -31.35
N ALA A 2 -4.38 12.19 -30.33
CA ALA A 2 -4.78 11.23 -29.29
C ALA A 2 -3.67 11.16 -28.26
N MET A 3 -3.55 12.17 -27.48
CA MET A 3 -2.74 12.21 -26.25
C MET A 3 -3.68 12.78 -25.20
N THR A 4 -3.96 12.05 -24.17
CA THR A 4 -4.56 12.42 -22.89
C THR A 4 -5.54 11.35 -22.37
N ALA A 5 -5.01 10.20 -22.00
CA ALA A 5 -5.78 9.24 -21.19
C ALA A 5 -4.89 8.40 -20.27
N ALA A 6 -3.75 8.93 -19.82
CA ALA A 6 -2.78 8.15 -19.05
C ALA A 6 -2.47 8.71 -17.66
N LEU A 7 -3.28 9.60 -17.16
CA LEU A 7 -3.05 10.18 -15.81
C LEU A 7 -4.38 10.21 -15.07
N LEU A 8 -4.67 9.23 -14.28
CA LEU A 8 -5.42 9.26 -13.03
C LEU A 8 -5.87 7.85 -12.64
N ARG A 9 -4.95 7.04 -12.19
CA ARG A 9 -5.27 5.82 -11.48
C ARG A 9 -4.40 5.72 -10.24
N VAL A 10 -4.72 6.55 -9.27
CA VAL A 10 -4.23 6.41 -7.90
C VAL A 10 -5.41 5.94 -7.08
N ALA A 11 -5.70 4.67 -7.20
CA ALA A 11 -6.68 4.00 -6.35
C ALA A 11 -5.94 3.22 -5.28
N ALA A 12 -6.51 3.15 -4.10
CA ALA A 12 -6.09 2.33 -2.99
C ALA A 12 -4.73 2.66 -2.38
N ALA A 13 -4.56 3.87 -1.94
CA ALA A 13 -3.32 4.22 -1.27
C ALA A 13 -3.56 4.77 0.12
N VAL A 14 -4.13 3.99 1.01
CA VAL A 14 -4.06 4.32 2.44
C VAL A 14 -2.61 4.33 2.92
N ILE A 15 -1.74 3.59 2.26
CA ILE A 15 -0.31 3.55 2.54
C ILE A 15 0.48 4.58 1.71
N LEU A 16 -0.09 5.15 0.64
CA LEU A 16 0.63 6.04 -0.28
C LEU A 16 0.57 7.52 0.06
N VAL A 17 -0.13 7.91 1.10
CA VAL A 17 -0.21 9.33 1.50
C VAL A 17 1.10 9.84 2.10
N ALA A 18 2.08 9.00 2.23
CA ALA A 18 3.29 9.28 2.97
C ALA A 18 4.52 9.61 2.12
N PHE A 19 4.43 10.45 1.10
CA PHE A 19 5.68 10.73 0.42
C PHE A 19 5.76 12.13 -0.18
N LEU A 20 6.30 13.07 0.55
CA LEU A 20 7.12 14.24 0.11
C LEU A 20 7.37 15.18 1.31
N ALA A 21 8.59 15.22 1.82
CA ALA A 21 9.36 16.36 2.34
C ALA A 21 10.24 16.04 3.57
N GLY A 22 11.31 16.77 3.76
CA GLY A 22 12.50 16.55 4.56
C GLY A 22 12.35 16.66 6.10
N PRO A 23 13.46 16.62 6.86
CA PRO A 23 13.50 16.11 8.22
C PRO A 23 13.20 17.13 9.31
N ALA A 24 12.42 16.72 10.32
CA ALA A 24 12.43 17.29 11.65
C ALA A 24 12.21 16.18 12.70
N PRO A 25 12.74 16.30 13.93
CA PRO A 25 12.71 15.23 14.91
C PRO A 25 11.30 15.00 15.44
N ALA A 26 10.81 13.77 15.30
CA ALA A 26 9.51 13.36 15.78
C ALA A 26 9.62 12.82 17.20
N GLN A 27 9.01 13.50 18.16
CA GLN A 27 8.55 12.90 19.40
C GLN A 27 7.04 12.81 19.35
N GLY A 28 6.51 11.57 19.35
CA GLY A 28 5.19 11.22 19.81
C GLY A 28 4.01 11.49 18.89
N LEU A 29 3.88 10.77 17.75
CA LEU A 29 2.62 10.66 17.03
C LEU A 29 2.54 9.33 16.26
N THR A 30 1.99 8.32 16.91
CA THR A 30 1.94 6.95 16.39
C THR A 30 0.52 6.41 16.37
N ASP A 31 -0.40 7.06 15.65
CA ASP A 31 -1.78 6.60 15.52
C ASP A 31 -2.16 6.16 14.09
N ASN A 32 -1.20 5.64 13.35
CA ASN A 32 -1.45 4.89 12.14
C ASN A 32 -1.52 3.40 12.51
N TRP A 33 -2.62 2.69 12.16
CA TRP A 33 -2.78 1.27 12.44
C TRP A 33 -1.59 0.44 11.92
N LEU A 34 -1.01 0.81 10.77
CA LEU A 34 0.18 0.17 10.21
C LEU A 34 1.42 0.46 11.09
N THR A 35 1.54 1.65 11.62
CA THR A 35 2.62 2.01 12.57
C THR A 35 2.44 1.25 13.89
N ARG A 36 1.20 1.10 14.38
CA ARG A 36 0.89 0.24 15.53
C ARG A 36 1.19 -1.22 15.26
N LEU A 37 0.80 -1.73 14.10
CA LEU A 37 1.10 -3.09 13.68
C LEU A 37 2.61 -3.35 13.61
N LEU A 38 3.36 -2.39 13.08
CA LEU A 38 4.81 -2.48 12.92
C LEU A 38 5.59 -2.24 14.22
N GLN A 39 4.95 -1.69 15.24
CA GLN A 39 5.55 -1.44 16.58
C GLN A 39 5.16 -2.49 17.62
N MET A 40 4.20 -3.38 17.34
CA MET A 40 3.80 -4.43 18.29
C MET A 40 4.92 -5.45 18.47
N PRO A 41 5.25 -5.82 19.72
CA PRO A 41 6.05 -7.02 19.98
C PRO A 41 5.28 -8.25 19.50
N ALA A 42 5.99 -9.29 19.11
CA ALA A 42 5.44 -10.51 18.52
C ALA A 42 4.50 -11.33 19.44
N SER A 43 4.20 -10.88 20.63
CA SER A 43 3.30 -11.57 21.57
C SER A 43 2.58 -10.60 22.51
N GLY A 44 1.24 -10.61 22.47
CA GLY A 44 0.41 -9.98 23.46
C GLY A 44 -0.86 -9.34 22.90
N ALA A 45 -2.03 -9.81 23.32
CA ALA A 45 -3.30 -9.12 23.09
C ALA A 45 -3.29 -7.77 23.79
N VAL A 46 -3.33 -6.67 23.04
CA VAL A 46 -3.48 -5.32 23.60
C VAL A 46 -4.98 -5.00 23.64
N PRO A 47 -5.54 -4.60 24.79
CA PRO A 47 -6.91 -4.11 24.84
C PRO A 47 -7.07 -2.85 23.99
N PRO A 48 -8.27 -2.59 23.42
CA PRO A 48 -8.49 -1.38 22.64
C PRO A 48 -8.26 -0.16 23.53
N PRO A 49 -7.47 0.82 23.08
CA PRO A 49 -7.25 2.04 23.83
C PRO A 49 -8.54 2.82 23.96
N ALA A 50 -8.81 3.35 25.15
CA ALA A 50 -9.89 4.31 25.38
C ALA A 50 -9.77 5.45 24.37
N ALA A 51 -10.91 5.96 23.88
CA ALA A 51 -10.99 7.05 22.93
C ALA A 51 -10.22 8.29 23.48
N GLN A 52 -8.97 8.43 23.07
CA GLN A 52 -8.20 9.63 23.37
C GLN A 52 -8.74 10.75 22.49
N THR A 53 -9.01 11.90 23.07
CA THR A 53 -9.28 13.14 22.32
C THR A 53 -8.05 13.42 21.46
N ARG A 54 -8.20 13.20 20.16
CA ARG A 54 -7.13 13.43 19.19
C ARG A 54 -7.16 14.89 18.81
N GLU A 55 -6.21 15.66 19.33
CA GLU A 55 -6.04 17.06 18.98
C GLU A 55 -4.90 17.23 17.98
N TRP A 56 -5.02 18.22 17.13
CA TRP A 56 -3.94 18.64 16.24
C TRP A 56 -2.81 19.27 17.05
N SER A 57 -1.56 19.00 16.71
CA SER A 57 -0.38 19.55 17.36
C SER A 57 -0.28 21.09 17.28
N GLY A 58 -1.04 21.72 16.39
CA GLY A 58 -0.94 23.15 16.10
C GLY A 58 0.26 23.54 15.25
N LEU A 59 1.07 22.56 14.83
CA LEU A 59 2.30 22.77 14.06
C LEU A 59 2.03 22.75 12.55
N SER A 60 2.94 23.38 11.80
CA SER A 60 3.00 23.22 10.34
C SER A 60 3.45 21.82 9.96
N GLY A 61 2.90 21.30 8.87
CA GLY A 61 3.32 20.01 8.35
C GLY A 61 4.76 19.99 7.86
N ALA A 62 5.41 18.85 7.96
CA ALA A 62 6.83 18.64 7.62
C ALA A 62 7.14 18.77 6.11
N SER A 63 6.12 18.73 5.24
CA SER A 63 6.32 18.78 3.77
C SER A 63 6.80 20.12 3.23
N GLY A 64 6.74 21.19 4.02
CA GLY A 64 6.98 22.54 3.53
C GLY A 64 5.92 23.05 2.52
N ASN A 65 4.84 22.27 2.30
CA ASN A 65 3.75 22.71 1.41
C ASN A 65 3.02 23.90 2.03
N PRO A 66 2.81 25.01 1.30
CA PRO A 66 2.14 26.21 1.84
C PRO A 66 0.76 25.93 2.45
N LEU A 67 0.01 24.97 1.91
CA LEU A 67 -1.30 24.55 2.43
C LEU A 67 -1.21 23.76 3.74
N MET A 68 -0.01 23.37 4.14
CA MET A 68 0.28 22.64 5.38
C MET A 68 0.93 23.55 6.44
N SER A 69 1.04 24.87 6.19
CA SER A 69 1.41 25.79 7.28
C SER A 69 0.31 25.85 8.34
N ALA A 70 0.68 26.06 9.59
CA ALA A 70 -0.29 26.14 10.68
C ALA A 70 -1.38 27.20 10.44
N ASP A 71 -1.00 28.34 9.88
CA ASP A 71 -1.95 29.41 9.56
C ASP A 71 -2.90 29.05 8.42
N ALA A 72 -2.39 28.38 7.36
CA ALA A 72 -3.23 27.90 6.27
C ALA A 72 -4.21 26.81 6.75
N ILE A 73 -3.80 25.95 7.66
CA ILE A 73 -4.67 24.93 8.27
C ILE A 73 -5.76 25.61 9.10
N ARG A 74 -5.42 26.59 9.97
CA ARG A 74 -6.41 27.34 10.77
C ARG A 74 -7.40 28.12 9.90
N ALA A 75 -6.91 28.81 8.88
CA ALA A 75 -7.75 29.55 7.94
C ALA A 75 -8.72 28.62 7.19
N ALA A 76 -8.24 27.47 6.72
CA ALA A 76 -9.07 26.49 6.05
C ALA A 76 -10.09 25.84 7.00
N ALA A 77 -9.72 25.61 8.26
CA ALA A 77 -10.62 25.09 9.27
C ALA A 77 -11.73 26.10 9.61
N ALA A 78 -11.41 27.38 9.69
CA ALA A 78 -12.40 28.44 9.89
C ALA A 78 -13.38 28.55 8.71
N ALA A 79 -12.92 28.31 7.48
CA ALA A 79 -13.73 28.31 6.26
C ALA A 79 -14.40 26.95 5.96
N PHE A 80 -14.34 25.96 6.87
CA PHE A 80 -14.80 24.61 6.61
C PHE A 80 -16.27 24.52 6.20
N GLY A 81 -17.16 25.28 6.86
CA GLY A 81 -18.59 25.33 6.52
C GLY A 81 -18.83 25.87 5.10
N THR A 82 -18.11 26.94 4.71
CA THR A 82 -18.16 27.48 3.33
C THR A 82 -17.68 26.44 2.32
N CYS A 83 -16.58 25.75 2.62
CA CYS A 83 -16.08 24.69 1.75
C CYS A 83 -17.10 23.56 1.55
N LEU A 84 -17.82 23.15 2.60
CA LEU A 84 -18.89 22.17 2.47
C LEU A 84 -20.02 22.69 1.59
N ALA A 85 -20.45 23.96 1.78
CA ALA A 85 -21.48 24.56 0.94
C ALA A 85 -21.08 24.59 -0.55
N ASP A 86 -19.82 24.87 -0.86
CA ASP A 86 -19.28 24.86 -2.23
C ASP A 86 -19.26 23.45 -2.86
N LEU A 87 -19.30 22.39 -2.04
CA LEU A 87 -19.33 20.99 -2.50
C LEU A 87 -20.76 20.48 -2.75
N GLU A 88 -21.80 21.12 -2.21
CA GLU A 88 -23.20 20.72 -2.38
C GLU A 88 -23.62 20.59 -3.86
N PRO A 89 -23.35 21.58 -4.76
CA PRO A 89 -23.69 21.44 -6.17
C PRO A 89 -22.98 20.28 -6.87
N GLN A 90 -21.82 19.87 -6.37
CA GLN A 90 -21.11 18.71 -6.89
C GLN A 90 -21.77 17.40 -6.44
N ALA A 91 -22.27 17.35 -5.20
CA ALA A 91 -23.04 16.23 -4.68
C ALA A 91 -24.36 16.05 -5.45
N GLU A 92 -25.09 17.17 -5.72
CA GLU A 92 -26.32 17.15 -6.51
C GLU A 92 -26.08 16.59 -7.93
N ARG A 93 -24.99 17.00 -8.60
CA ARG A 93 -24.62 16.45 -9.91
C ARG A 93 -24.34 14.95 -9.89
N ARG A 94 -24.01 14.39 -8.72
CA ARG A 94 -23.83 12.94 -8.50
C ARG A 94 -25.12 12.25 -8.05
N GLY A 95 -26.27 12.96 -8.07
CA GLY A 95 -27.56 12.41 -7.71
C GLY A 95 -27.87 12.38 -6.22
N ILE A 96 -27.11 13.08 -5.39
CA ILE A 96 -27.37 13.22 -3.95
C ILE A 96 -28.32 14.40 -3.77
N ALA A 97 -29.57 14.12 -3.37
CA ALA A 97 -30.54 15.16 -3.13
C ALA A 97 -30.07 16.13 -2.05
N ARG A 98 -30.34 17.43 -2.21
CA ARG A 98 -29.94 18.50 -1.29
C ARG A 98 -30.25 18.17 0.18
N GLY A 99 -31.48 17.77 0.50
CA GLY A 99 -31.85 17.42 1.87
C GLY A 99 -31.11 16.19 2.44
N VAL A 100 -30.58 15.30 1.58
CA VAL A 100 -29.69 14.21 2.01
C VAL A 100 -28.31 14.75 2.33
N TYR A 101 -27.77 15.62 1.47
CA TYR A 101 -26.50 16.30 1.69
C TYR A 101 -26.51 17.07 3.01
N GLU A 102 -27.52 17.93 3.20
CA GLU A 102 -27.69 18.75 4.41
C GLU A 102 -27.74 17.87 5.68
N ARG A 103 -28.51 16.78 5.67
CA ARG A 103 -28.57 15.85 6.82
C ARG A 103 -27.25 15.18 7.13
N LEU A 104 -26.51 14.74 6.10
CA LEU A 104 -25.24 14.02 6.29
C LEU A 104 -24.10 14.94 6.71
N THR A 105 -24.19 16.23 6.36
CA THR A 105 -23.15 17.23 6.68
C THR A 105 -23.52 18.11 7.88
N ALA A 106 -24.75 18.00 8.39
CA ALA A 106 -25.21 18.79 9.54
C ALA A 106 -24.31 18.60 10.76
N GLY A 107 -23.79 19.69 11.30
CA GLY A 107 -22.91 19.67 12.46
C GLY A 107 -21.52 19.07 12.23
N LEU A 108 -21.16 18.79 10.99
CA LEU A 108 -19.85 18.25 10.67
C LEU A 108 -18.75 19.30 10.91
N THR A 109 -17.78 18.94 11.73
CA THR A 109 -16.60 19.76 12.05
C THR A 109 -15.33 19.07 11.57
N PRO A 110 -14.28 19.80 11.17
CA PRO A 110 -13.04 19.17 10.73
C PRO A 110 -12.35 18.40 11.87
N ASP A 111 -11.70 17.30 11.54
CA ASP A 111 -10.78 16.59 12.43
C ASP A 111 -9.35 17.01 12.10
N LEU A 112 -8.89 18.09 12.75
CA LEU A 112 -7.57 18.64 12.45
C LEU A 112 -6.40 17.74 12.88
N SER A 113 -6.62 16.76 13.78
CA SER A 113 -5.58 15.80 14.12
C SER A 113 -5.11 14.97 12.91
N ILE A 114 -5.88 14.95 11.82
CA ILE A 114 -5.50 14.35 10.55
C ILE A 114 -4.34 15.10 9.88
N MET A 115 -4.16 16.39 10.16
CA MET A 115 -3.09 17.19 9.55
C MET A 115 -1.71 16.71 9.99
N ASP A 116 -1.58 16.29 11.24
CA ASP A 116 -0.33 15.68 11.72
C ASP A 116 -0.01 14.35 11.00
N LEU A 117 -1.05 13.59 10.65
CA LEU A 117 -0.93 12.31 9.94
C LEU A 117 -0.72 12.48 8.44
N LEU A 118 -1.32 13.51 7.84
CA LEU A 118 -1.24 13.77 6.40
C LEU A 118 0.19 14.08 5.95
N ASP A 119 0.98 14.68 6.81
CA ASP A 119 2.36 15.08 6.53
C ASP A 119 3.39 14.29 7.34
N ALA A 120 2.95 13.55 8.37
CA ALA A 120 3.78 12.55 9.00
C ALA A 120 4.02 11.44 7.98
N GLN A 121 5.24 11.34 7.49
CA GLN A 121 5.66 10.19 6.74
C GLN A 121 5.93 9.09 7.78
N PRO A 122 5.20 7.96 7.78
CA PRO A 122 5.74 6.78 8.39
C PRO A 122 6.98 6.45 7.56
N GLU A 123 8.12 6.88 8.05
CA GLU A 123 9.40 6.50 7.50
C GLU A 123 9.38 4.97 7.44
N PHE A 124 9.39 4.41 6.25
CA PHE A 124 9.74 3.03 6.06
C PHE A 124 11.25 2.91 6.40
N THR A 125 11.54 3.07 7.67
CA THR A 125 12.86 2.82 8.24
C THR A 125 13.12 1.33 8.39
N LYS A 126 12.08 0.50 8.19
CA LYS A 126 12.20 -0.95 8.29
C LYS A 126 12.77 -1.54 7.02
N SER A 127 13.65 -2.51 7.21
CA SER A 127 14.13 -3.35 6.13
C SER A 127 12.98 -4.13 5.48
N PRO A 128 13.12 -4.61 4.23
CA PRO A 128 12.14 -5.51 3.62
C PRO A 128 11.84 -6.75 4.48
N TRP A 129 12.83 -7.30 5.18
CA TRP A 129 12.66 -8.47 6.03
C TRP A 129 11.88 -8.17 7.30
N ASP A 130 12.16 -7.06 8.01
CA ASP A 130 11.38 -6.66 9.18
C ASP A 130 9.91 -6.39 8.82
N TYR A 131 9.68 -5.82 7.63
CA TYR A 131 8.33 -5.60 7.11
C TYR A 131 7.60 -6.94 6.87
N LEU A 132 8.28 -7.90 6.22
CA LEU A 132 7.71 -9.22 5.98
C LEU A 132 7.51 -10.02 7.26
N ASP A 133 8.44 -9.98 8.22
CA ASP A 133 8.33 -10.70 9.50
C ASP A 133 7.04 -10.29 10.25
N VAL A 134 6.71 -8.99 10.22
CA VAL A 134 5.47 -8.51 10.83
C VAL A 134 4.23 -8.94 10.05
N LEU A 135 4.25 -8.85 8.73
CA LEU A 135 3.07 -9.07 7.90
C LEU A 135 2.84 -10.54 7.51
N VAL A 136 3.85 -11.39 7.64
CA VAL A 136 3.78 -12.83 7.29
C VAL A 136 4.07 -13.69 8.52
N SER A 137 3.70 -13.21 9.71
CA SER A 137 3.91 -13.94 10.97
C SER A 137 3.11 -15.24 11.02
N ASP A 138 3.60 -16.23 11.77
CA ASP A 138 2.90 -17.51 11.95
C ASP A 138 1.52 -17.33 12.59
N GLU A 139 1.35 -16.36 13.49
CA GLU A 139 0.05 -16.02 14.06
C GLU A 139 -0.93 -15.54 12.98
N ARG A 140 -0.50 -14.65 12.09
CA ARG A 140 -1.33 -14.17 10.97
C ARG A 140 -1.65 -15.29 10.00
N VAL A 141 -0.73 -16.19 9.72
CA VAL A 141 -0.95 -17.37 8.89
C VAL A 141 -1.99 -18.29 9.54
N ALA A 142 -1.87 -18.59 10.85
CA ALA A 142 -2.83 -19.43 11.57
C ALA A 142 -4.24 -18.81 11.55
N ARG A 143 -4.35 -17.51 11.83
CA ARG A 143 -5.62 -16.77 11.79
C ARG A 143 -6.24 -16.78 10.40
N GLY A 144 -5.46 -16.56 9.36
CA GLY A 144 -5.93 -16.57 7.97
C GLY A 144 -6.39 -17.94 7.50
N ARG A 145 -5.71 -19.02 7.91
CA ARG A 145 -6.17 -20.40 7.65
C ARG A 145 -7.50 -20.70 8.35
N ALA A 146 -7.67 -20.27 9.59
CA ALA A 146 -8.92 -20.40 10.31
C ALA A 146 -10.05 -19.65 9.60
N LEU A 147 -9.80 -18.41 9.13
CA LEU A 147 -10.75 -17.62 8.37
C LEU A 147 -11.13 -18.30 7.04
N LEU A 148 -10.16 -18.80 6.30
CA LEU A 148 -10.38 -19.53 5.04
C LEU A 148 -11.22 -20.80 5.27
N ALA A 149 -11.02 -21.51 6.37
CA ALA A 149 -11.82 -22.68 6.74
C ALA A 149 -13.24 -22.27 7.14
N GLN A 150 -13.39 -21.23 7.98
CA GLN A 150 -14.68 -20.73 8.44
C GLN A 150 -15.58 -20.29 7.29
N TYR A 151 -15.02 -19.57 6.31
CA TYR A 151 -15.74 -19.02 5.15
C TYR A 151 -15.44 -19.77 3.85
N ALA A 152 -15.12 -21.05 3.92
CA ALA A 152 -14.64 -21.83 2.77
C ALA A 152 -15.58 -21.77 1.56
N LYS A 153 -16.91 -21.81 1.78
CA LYS A 153 -17.91 -21.71 0.71
C LYS A 153 -17.90 -20.35 0.03
N VAL A 154 -17.75 -19.27 0.80
CA VAL A 154 -17.71 -17.88 0.30
C VAL A 154 -16.46 -17.69 -0.56
N PHE A 155 -15.29 -18.04 -0.02
CA PHE A 155 -14.03 -17.94 -0.76
C PHE A 155 -14.04 -18.77 -2.05
N ALA A 156 -14.57 -20.00 -2.00
CA ALA A 156 -14.68 -20.86 -3.17
C ALA A 156 -15.65 -20.28 -4.23
N ALA A 157 -16.76 -19.68 -3.80
CA ALA A 157 -17.72 -19.05 -4.71
C ALA A 157 -17.11 -17.80 -5.38
N ALA A 158 -16.44 -16.92 -4.61
CA ALA A 158 -15.77 -15.73 -5.13
C ALA A 158 -14.62 -16.10 -6.09
N GLU A 159 -13.80 -17.10 -5.74
CA GLU A 159 -12.73 -17.57 -6.62
C GLU A 159 -13.26 -18.08 -7.96
N ARG A 160 -14.36 -18.85 -7.96
CA ARG A 160 -15.03 -19.29 -9.21
C ARG A 160 -15.60 -18.13 -10.02
N ALA A 161 -16.18 -17.13 -9.35
CA ALA A 161 -16.81 -15.99 -10.00
C ALA A 161 -15.81 -15.03 -10.64
N TYR A 162 -14.69 -14.78 -9.95
CA TYR A 162 -13.73 -13.75 -10.31
C TYR A 162 -12.40 -14.31 -10.83
N GLY A 163 -12.12 -15.61 -10.63
CA GLY A 163 -10.88 -16.25 -11.05
C GLY A 163 -9.64 -15.79 -10.27
N VAL A 164 -9.85 -15.20 -9.09
CA VAL A 164 -8.79 -14.73 -8.20
C VAL A 164 -8.57 -15.77 -7.10
N ASP A 165 -7.31 -16.16 -6.88
CA ASP A 165 -6.94 -17.11 -5.84
C ASP A 165 -7.41 -16.63 -4.46
N ARG A 166 -8.16 -17.49 -3.75
CA ARG A 166 -8.70 -17.22 -2.42
C ARG A 166 -7.66 -16.84 -1.39
N HIS A 167 -6.44 -17.39 -1.50
CA HIS A 167 -5.36 -17.08 -0.55
C HIS A 167 -4.84 -15.65 -0.74
N ILE A 168 -4.87 -15.12 -1.96
CA ILE A 168 -4.53 -13.71 -2.24
C ILE A 168 -5.58 -12.78 -1.61
N VAL A 169 -6.88 -13.09 -1.77
CA VAL A 169 -7.96 -12.29 -1.16
C VAL A 169 -7.84 -12.30 0.38
N ALA A 170 -7.61 -13.49 0.96
CA ALA A 170 -7.39 -13.63 2.40
C ALA A 170 -6.11 -12.91 2.87
N ALA A 171 -5.04 -12.93 2.07
CA ALA A 171 -3.80 -12.23 2.39
C ALA A 171 -3.98 -10.71 2.40
N ILE A 172 -4.73 -10.14 1.45
CA ILE A 172 -5.09 -8.72 1.47
C ILE A 172 -5.85 -8.38 2.75
N TRP A 173 -6.88 -9.16 3.09
CA TRP A 173 -7.61 -8.96 4.34
C TRP A 173 -6.70 -9.02 5.58
N GLY A 174 -5.77 -9.98 5.58
CA GLY A 174 -4.78 -10.12 6.66
C GLY A 174 -3.82 -8.94 6.77
N VAL A 175 -3.32 -8.44 5.66
CA VAL A 175 -2.36 -7.33 5.64
C VAL A 175 -3.06 -6.01 5.92
N GLU A 176 -4.25 -5.78 5.36
CA GLU A 176 -4.96 -4.50 5.45
C GLU A 176 -5.53 -4.22 6.85
N SER A 177 -6.04 -5.21 7.53
CA SER A 177 -6.70 -4.99 8.82
C SER A 177 -6.48 -6.07 9.86
N ASN A 178 -5.48 -6.94 9.65
CA ASN A 178 -5.29 -8.13 10.51
C ASN A 178 -6.60 -8.93 10.67
N TYR A 179 -7.23 -9.22 9.55
CA TYR A 179 -8.53 -9.92 9.46
C TYR A 179 -9.67 -9.19 10.18
N GLY A 180 -9.74 -7.87 10.00
CA GLY A 180 -10.82 -7.03 10.51
C GLY A 180 -10.65 -6.53 11.94
N THR A 181 -9.53 -6.85 12.61
CA THR A 181 -9.30 -6.37 13.98
C THR A 181 -8.68 -4.98 14.07
N MET A 182 -8.21 -4.42 12.95
CA MET A 182 -7.46 -3.16 12.88
C MET A 182 -7.88 -2.34 11.65
N GLY A 183 -9.16 -1.99 11.54
CA GLY A 183 -9.71 -1.27 10.37
C GLY A 183 -9.73 0.27 10.48
N GLY A 184 -9.32 0.82 11.64
CA GLY A 184 -9.50 2.23 11.97
C GLY A 184 -10.84 2.49 12.67
N ASP A 185 -10.98 3.69 13.26
CA ASP A 185 -12.11 4.06 14.13
C ASP A 185 -12.63 5.48 13.87
N ARG A 186 -12.16 6.13 12.79
CA ARG A 186 -12.59 7.48 12.43
C ARG A 186 -13.80 7.43 11.50
N PRO A 187 -14.81 8.32 11.70
CA PRO A 187 -15.89 8.47 10.72
C PRO A 187 -15.32 8.87 9.36
N VAL A 188 -15.49 8.02 8.35
CA VAL A 188 -14.91 8.20 7.00
C VAL A 188 -15.41 9.50 6.37
N LEU A 189 -16.69 9.82 6.56
CA LEU A 189 -17.27 11.06 6.04
C LEU A 189 -16.56 12.29 6.62
N ARG A 190 -16.30 12.30 7.94
CA ARG A 190 -15.60 13.41 8.61
C ARG A 190 -14.14 13.51 8.16
N SER A 191 -13.46 12.37 8.07
CA SER A 191 -12.06 12.31 7.61
C SER A 191 -11.92 12.86 6.19
N THR A 192 -12.74 12.37 5.27
CA THR A 192 -12.69 12.77 3.86
C THR A 192 -13.15 14.23 3.66
N ALA A 193 -14.16 14.71 4.40
CA ALA A 193 -14.56 16.12 4.41
C ALA A 193 -13.43 17.02 4.91
N THR A 194 -12.76 16.63 6.00
CA THR A 194 -11.60 17.37 6.51
C THR A 194 -10.53 17.50 5.44
N LEU A 195 -10.15 16.40 4.82
CA LEU A 195 -9.10 16.35 3.79
C LEU A 195 -9.52 17.03 2.47
N ALA A 196 -10.83 17.08 2.18
CA ALA A 196 -11.37 17.81 1.02
C ALA A 196 -11.26 19.34 1.18
N CYS A 197 -11.31 19.82 2.42
CA CYS A 197 -11.36 21.25 2.72
C CYS A 197 -10.05 21.78 3.32
N VAL A 198 -9.30 20.97 4.06
CA VAL A 198 -8.11 21.36 4.82
C VAL A 198 -6.87 20.61 4.33
N GLY A 199 -5.74 21.28 4.30
CA GLY A 199 -4.45 20.70 3.93
C GLY A 199 -4.23 20.58 2.43
N ARG A 200 -3.32 19.69 2.03
CA ARG A 200 -2.94 19.43 0.64
C ARG A 200 -3.78 18.30 0.02
N ARG A 201 -3.77 18.17 -1.33
CA ARG A 201 -4.50 17.12 -2.09
C ARG A 201 -6.02 17.20 -1.99
N ARG A 202 -6.56 18.42 -1.80
CA ARG A 202 -8.01 18.65 -1.64
C ARG A 202 -8.83 18.06 -2.79
N ASP A 203 -8.38 18.19 -4.04
CA ASP A 203 -9.13 17.69 -5.20
C ASP A 203 -9.30 16.17 -5.18
N PHE A 204 -8.27 15.43 -4.76
CA PHE A 204 -8.37 13.99 -4.56
C PHE A 204 -9.42 13.66 -3.49
N PHE A 205 -9.31 14.29 -2.32
CA PHE A 205 -10.20 14.01 -1.21
C PHE A 205 -11.63 14.53 -1.39
N ARG A 206 -11.86 15.54 -2.24
CA ARG A 206 -13.22 15.90 -2.68
C ARG A 206 -13.90 14.74 -3.40
N GLY A 207 -13.18 14.03 -4.26
CA GLY A 207 -13.67 12.81 -4.89
C GLY A 207 -14.06 11.74 -3.88
N GLU A 208 -13.21 11.51 -2.87
CA GLU A 208 -13.46 10.52 -1.82
C GLU A 208 -14.63 10.93 -0.91
N PHE A 209 -14.74 12.21 -0.54
CA PHE A 209 -15.86 12.74 0.25
C PHE A 209 -17.21 12.56 -0.47
N LEU A 210 -17.27 12.94 -1.75
CA LEU A 210 -18.48 12.78 -2.54
C LEU A 210 -18.86 11.31 -2.71
N ALA A 211 -17.89 10.43 -2.89
CA ALA A 211 -18.14 8.99 -2.95
C ALA A 211 -18.63 8.42 -1.60
N ALA A 212 -18.09 8.91 -0.47
CA ALA A 212 -18.59 8.54 0.86
C ALA A 212 -20.05 8.97 1.09
N LEU A 213 -20.42 10.16 0.63
CA LEU A 213 -21.81 10.62 0.63
C LEU A 213 -22.73 9.73 -0.19
N GLU A 214 -22.30 9.31 -1.39
CA GLU A 214 -23.07 8.38 -2.24
C GLU A 214 -23.30 7.03 -1.56
N ILE A 215 -22.28 6.47 -0.87
CA ILE A 215 -22.39 5.22 -0.11
C ILE A 215 -23.48 5.34 0.95
N LEU A 216 -23.47 6.43 1.72
CA LEU A 216 -24.45 6.67 2.76
C LEU A 216 -25.85 6.96 2.20
N ALA A 217 -25.93 7.74 1.11
CA ALA A 217 -27.19 8.10 0.48
C ALA A 217 -27.91 6.89 -0.12
N ARG A 218 -27.17 5.91 -0.62
CA ARG A 218 -27.72 4.64 -1.14
C ARG A 218 -28.08 3.65 -0.02
N GLY A 219 -27.57 3.84 1.20
CA GLY A 219 -27.77 2.92 2.30
C GLY A 219 -26.97 1.62 2.19
N ASP A 220 -25.93 1.59 1.34
CA ASP A 220 -25.00 0.44 1.25
C ASP A 220 -24.37 0.15 2.63
N ILE A 221 -23.99 1.19 3.36
CA ILE A 221 -23.41 1.11 4.71
C ILE A 221 -24.12 2.13 5.61
N ALA A 222 -24.49 1.72 6.81
CA ALA A 222 -25.12 2.61 7.79
C ALA A 222 -24.13 3.70 8.25
N PRO A 223 -24.57 4.96 8.51
CA PRO A 223 -23.68 6.07 8.87
C PRO A 223 -22.75 5.77 10.05
N GLY A 224 -23.24 5.11 11.10
CA GLY A 224 -22.43 4.73 12.27
C GLY A 224 -21.47 3.57 12.03
N ARG A 225 -21.58 2.88 10.87
CA ARG A 225 -20.70 1.77 10.47
C ARG A 225 -19.62 2.20 9.48
N LEU A 226 -19.77 3.35 8.82
CA LEU A 226 -18.78 3.87 7.88
C LEU A 226 -17.62 4.52 8.64
N VAL A 227 -16.83 3.68 9.31
CA VAL A 227 -15.64 4.04 10.08
C VAL A 227 -14.40 3.39 9.46
N GLY A 228 -13.25 4.05 9.59
CA GLY A 228 -12.03 3.57 8.95
C GLY A 228 -10.78 4.36 9.35
N SER A 229 -9.83 4.43 8.45
CA SER A 229 -8.56 5.13 8.64
C SER A 229 -8.75 6.66 8.60
N TRP A 230 -7.71 7.37 9.04
CA TRP A 230 -7.66 8.84 8.95
C TRP A 230 -7.78 9.37 7.51
N ALA A 231 -7.38 8.60 6.52
CA ALA A 231 -7.47 8.96 5.10
C ALA A 231 -8.78 8.53 4.43
N GLY A 232 -9.68 7.88 5.18
CA GLY A 232 -10.99 7.48 4.67
C GLY A 232 -11.07 6.08 4.07
N ALA A 233 -10.04 5.25 4.20
CA ALA A 233 -10.15 3.84 3.84
C ALA A 233 -10.90 3.07 4.92
N PHE A 234 -11.75 2.13 4.53
CA PHE A 234 -12.67 1.47 5.45
C PHE A 234 -12.90 0.00 5.12
N GLY A 235 -13.46 -0.69 6.09
CA GLY A 235 -13.77 -2.11 6.01
C GLY A 235 -12.53 -3.00 6.13
N PRO A 236 -12.73 -4.32 6.21
CA PRO A 236 -11.67 -5.32 6.40
C PRO A 236 -10.54 -5.28 5.37
N THR A 237 -10.83 -4.87 4.14
CA THR A 237 -9.85 -4.79 3.05
C THR A 237 -9.52 -3.35 2.62
N GLN A 238 -9.86 -2.37 3.47
CA GLN A 238 -9.46 -0.97 3.39
C GLN A 238 -9.75 -0.31 2.02
N PHE A 239 -11.01 -0.41 1.58
CA PHE A 239 -11.47 0.30 0.40
C PHE A 239 -11.48 1.82 0.61
N MET A 240 -10.97 2.58 -0.34
CA MET A 240 -11.31 3.99 -0.44
C MET A 240 -12.75 4.16 -0.96
N PRO A 241 -13.48 5.23 -0.61
CA PRO A 241 -14.85 5.43 -1.08
C PRO A 241 -15.01 5.34 -2.61
N THR A 242 -14.09 5.92 -3.38
CA THR A 242 -14.10 5.81 -4.86
C THR A 242 -13.81 4.38 -5.34
N SER A 243 -12.95 3.65 -4.64
CA SER A 243 -12.69 2.23 -4.93
C SER A 243 -13.92 1.38 -4.64
N PHE A 244 -14.64 1.68 -3.54
CA PHE A 244 -15.91 1.05 -3.23
C PHE A 244 -16.91 1.25 -4.37
N GLN A 245 -17.11 2.46 -4.85
CA GLN A 245 -18.03 2.73 -5.97
C GLN A 245 -17.69 1.92 -7.22
N ARG A 246 -16.41 1.69 -7.45
CA ARG A 246 -15.93 1.01 -8.65
C ARG A 246 -15.98 -0.52 -8.56
N TYR A 247 -15.71 -1.07 -7.38
CA TYR A 247 -15.41 -2.49 -7.25
C TYR A 247 -16.34 -3.25 -6.30
N ALA A 248 -17.05 -2.55 -5.40
CA ALA A 248 -17.93 -3.23 -4.45
C ALA A 248 -19.11 -3.91 -5.14
N VAL A 249 -19.40 -5.12 -4.70
CA VAL A 249 -20.49 -5.95 -5.20
C VAL A 249 -21.33 -6.45 -4.03
N ASP A 250 -22.64 -6.57 -4.25
CA ASP A 250 -23.57 -7.28 -3.40
C ASP A 250 -23.49 -8.77 -3.78
N PHE A 251 -22.81 -9.56 -2.99
CA PHE A 251 -22.55 -10.96 -3.31
C PHE A 251 -23.43 -11.93 -2.52
N ASP A 252 -24.01 -11.49 -1.40
CA ASP A 252 -24.99 -12.26 -0.66
C ASP A 252 -26.42 -11.99 -1.11
N GLY A 253 -26.66 -10.98 -1.95
CA GLY A 253 -27.93 -10.68 -2.57
C GLY A 253 -28.93 -9.97 -1.65
N ASP A 254 -28.44 -9.29 -0.60
CA ASP A 254 -29.31 -8.56 0.34
C ASP A 254 -29.74 -7.16 -0.15
N GLY A 255 -29.29 -6.75 -1.34
CA GLY A 255 -29.54 -5.45 -1.96
C GLY A 255 -28.55 -4.35 -1.54
N ARG A 256 -27.49 -4.67 -0.83
CA ARG A 256 -26.46 -3.74 -0.35
C ARG A 256 -25.07 -4.24 -0.70
N ARG A 257 -24.15 -3.33 -0.93
CA ARG A 257 -22.72 -3.65 -1.15
C ARG A 257 -21.95 -3.42 0.15
N ASN A 258 -22.16 -4.28 1.16
CA ASN A 258 -21.66 -4.04 2.51
C ASN A 258 -20.27 -4.63 2.74
N VAL A 259 -19.23 -3.94 2.28
CA VAL A 259 -17.82 -4.34 2.51
C VAL A 259 -17.31 -4.07 3.94
N VAL A 260 -18.19 -3.80 4.89
CA VAL A 260 -17.86 -3.62 6.32
C VAL A 260 -18.27 -4.83 7.13
N ASP A 261 -19.52 -5.25 7.00
CA ASP A 261 -20.13 -6.26 7.87
C ASP A 261 -20.46 -7.57 7.14
N SER A 262 -20.63 -7.57 5.79
CA SER A 262 -20.88 -8.77 5.00
C SER A 262 -19.57 -9.40 4.52
N VAL A 263 -19.20 -10.55 5.07
CA VAL A 263 -18.01 -11.31 4.60
C VAL A 263 -18.12 -11.72 3.14
N PRO A 264 -19.28 -12.17 2.63
CA PRO A 264 -19.45 -12.40 1.18
C PRO A 264 -19.07 -11.19 0.33
N ASP A 265 -19.57 -10.00 0.69
CA ASP A 265 -19.30 -8.77 -0.06
C ASP A 265 -17.84 -8.34 0.05
N VAL A 266 -17.24 -8.44 1.24
CA VAL A 266 -15.80 -8.16 1.45
C VAL A 266 -14.95 -9.01 0.53
N VAL A 267 -15.16 -10.33 0.53
CA VAL A 267 -14.35 -11.28 -0.26
C VAL A 267 -14.57 -11.09 -1.74
N ALA A 268 -15.82 -10.97 -2.18
CA ALA A 268 -16.17 -10.82 -3.58
C ALA A 268 -15.74 -9.47 -4.15
N SER A 269 -15.93 -8.38 -3.40
CA SER A 269 -15.49 -7.03 -3.82
C SER A 269 -13.98 -6.95 -3.95
N THR A 270 -13.23 -7.57 -3.04
CA THR A 270 -11.77 -7.64 -3.11
C THR A 270 -11.31 -8.44 -4.32
N ALA A 271 -11.94 -9.57 -4.60
CA ALA A 271 -11.68 -10.37 -5.79
C ALA A 271 -12.04 -9.61 -7.07
N ASN A 272 -13.19 -8.90 -7.10
CA ASN A 272 -13.61 -8.08 -8.23
C ASN A 272 -12.65 -6.93 -8.51
N ASN A 273 -12.10 -6.29 -7.46
CA ASN A 273 -11.06 -5.27 -7.61
C ASN A 273 -9.86 -5.84 -8.38
N LEU A 274 -9.29 -6.94 -7.90
CA LEU A 274 -8.11 -7.56 -8.54
C LEU A 274 -8.42 -8.02 -9.98
N ARG A 275 -9.59 -8.64 -10.21
CA ARG A 275 -10.02 -9.04 -11.55
C ARG A 275 -10.11 -7.84 -12.50
N THR A 276 -10.79 -6.78 -12.07
CA THR A 276 -10.97 -5.56 -12.86
C THR A 276 -9.65 -4.88 -13.17
N ASP A 277 -8.69 -4.99 -12.27
CA ASP A 277 -7.33 -4.48 -12.44
C ASP A 277 -6.43 -5.41 -13.26
N GLY A 278 -6.96 -6.51 -13.77
CA GLY A 278 -6.30 -7.36 -14.76
C GLY A 278 -5.65 -8.61 -14.18
N TRP A 279 -6.22 -9.17 -13.09
CA TRP A 279 -5.78 -10.46 -12.56
C TRP A 279 -5.85 -11.55 -13.63
N VAL A 280 -4.77 -12.30 -13.77
CA VAL A 280 -4.67 -13.45 -14.68
C VAL A 280 -4.98 -14.71 -13.89
N SER A 281 -6.15 -15.28 -14.14
CA SER A 281 -6.59 -16.52 -13.48
C SER A 281 -5.62 -17.66 -13.72
N GLY A 282 -5.39 -18.47 -12.68
CA GLY A 282 -4.47 -19.61 -12.74
C GLY A 282 -2.98 -19.26 -12.78
N GLN A 283 -2.62 -17.97 -12.84
CA GLN A 283 -1.23 -17.54 -12.74
C GLN A 283 -0.90 -17.12 -11.30
N SER A 284 0.26 -17.51 -10.79
CA SER A 284 0.79 -17.03 -9.52
C SER A 284 1.14 -15.53 -9.59
N TRP A 285 1.35 -14.92 -8.43
CA TRP A 285 1.96 -13.58 -8.31
C TRP A 285 3.46 -13.59 -8.67
N GLY A 286 4.12 -14.69 -8.39
CA GLY A 286 5.56 -14.89 -8.54
C GLY A 286 6.04 -16.05 -7.66
N TYR A 287 7.32 -16.22 -7.56
CA TYR A 287 7.95 -17.23 -6.72
C TYR A 287 9.43 -16.94 -6.48
N GLU A 288 9.97 -17.48 -5.38
CA GLU A 288 11.39 -17.39 -5.05
C GLU A 288 12.24 -18.19 -6.05
N VAL A 289 13.41 -17.61 -6.41
CA VAL A 289 14.35 -18.22 -7.34
C VAL A 289 15.77 -18.21 -6.81
N VAL A 290 16.57 -19.15 -7.30
CA VAL A 290 18.03 -19.19 -7.12
C VAL A 290 18.68 -18.67 -8.40
N LEU A 291 19.61 -17.74 -8.22
CA LEU A 291 20.42 -17.18 -9.31
C LEU A 291 21.73 -17.97 -9.44
N PRO A 292 22.26 -18.19 -10.65
CA PRO A 292 23.58 -18.82 -10.81
C PRO A 292 24.69 -17.90 -10.28
N ALA A 293 25.81 -18.46 -9.85
CA ALA A 293 26.95 -17.70 -9.32
C ALA A 293 27.49 -16.65 -10.32
N THR A 294 27.32 -16.88 -11.60
CA THR A 294 27.74 -15.99 -12.70
C THR A 294 26.62 -15.07 -13.20
N PHE A 295 25.58 -14.84 -12.36
CA PHE A 295 24.43 -14.05 -12.79
C PHE A 295 24.79 -12.60 -13.07
N ASP A 296 24.39 -12.11 -14.23
CA ASP A 296 24.50 -10.67 -14.57
C ASP A 296 23.41 -9.86 -13.88
N TYR A 297 23.74 -9.19 -12.79
CA TYR A 297 22.82 -8.35 -12.01
C TYR A 297 22.31 -7.12 -12.78
N LEU A 298 22.91 -6.72 -13.88
CA LEU A 298 22.37 -5.67 -14.75
C LEU A 298 21.05 -6.08 -15.40
N LEU A 299 20.75 -7.37 -15.45
CA LEU A 299 19.45 -7.88 -15.91
C LEU A 299 18.31 -7.63 -14.90
N ALA A 300 18.64 -7.31 -13.65
CA ALA A 300 17.66 -7.05 -12.57
C ALA A 300 17.29 -5.57 -12.43
N ASP A 301 17.24 -4.82 -13.52
CA ASP A 301 17.01 -3.37 -13.53
C ASP A 301 15.53 -2.96 -13.25
N GLY A 302 14.65 -3.94 -13.08
CA GLY A 302 13.21 -3.73 -12.84
C GLY A 302 12.41 -3.41 -14.10
N SER A 303 13.05 -2.92 -15.17
CA SER A 303 12.40 -2.63 -16.46
C SER A 303 12.31 -3.86 -17.37
N ARG A 304 13.24 -4.80 -17.23
CA ARG A 304 13.35 -5.99 -18.09
C ARG A 304 12.27 -7.01 -17.74
N ARG A 305 11.53 -7.37 -18.76
CA ARG A 305 10.48 -8.39 -18.69
C ARG A 305 10.80 -9.49 -19.67
N LEU A 306 11.54 -10.48 -19.18
CA LEU A 306 11.84 -11.68 -19.97
C LEU A 306 10.77 -12.75 -19.72
N SER A 307 10.60 -13.69 -20.66
CA SER A 307 9.77 -14.87 -20.41
C SER A 307 10.43 -15.79 -19.37
N VAL A 308 9.63 -16.55 -18.65
CA VAL A 308 10.12 -17.56 -17.71
C VAL A 308 11.13 -18.51 -18.38
N ARG A 309 10.90 -18.85 -19.66
CA ARG A 309 11.85 -19.64 -20.46
C ARG A 309 13.20 -18.95 -20.61
N GLN A 310 13.20 -17.64 -20.92
CA GLN A 310 14.43 -16.85 -21.05
C GLN A 310 15.16 -16.73 -19.70
N TRP A 311 14.44 -16.51 -18.61
CA TRP A 311 15.08 -16.53 -17.28
C TRP A 311 15.72 -17.88 -16.97
N ARG A 312 15.04 -18.99 -17.33
CA ARG A 312 15.61 -20.34 -17.17
C ARG A 312 16.85 -20.57 -18.04
N SER A 313 16.90 -20.04 -19.27
CA SER A 313 18.11 -20.14 -20.12
C SER A 313 19.29 -19.35 -19.57
N LEU A 314 19.03 -18.31 -18.76
CA LEU A 314 20.04 -17.55 -18.02
C LEU A 314 20.45 -18.23 -16.69
N GLY A 315 20.00 -19.45 -16.44
CA GLY A 315 20.36 -20.21 -15.24
C GLY A 315 19.47 -19.96 -14.03
N VAL A 316 18.49 -19.05 -14.10
CA VAL A 316 17.55 -18.79 -13.00
C VAL A 316 16.64 -20.00 -12.78
N ARG A 317 16.56 -20.50 -11.57
CA ARG A 317 15.78 -21.69 -11.20
C ARG A 317 14.84 -21.39 -10.05
N PRO A 318 13.61 -21.96 -10.01
CA PRO A 318 12.78 -21.89 -8.81
C PRO A 318 13.52 -22.44 -7.59
N ALA A 319 13.42 -21.77 -6.45
CA ALA A 319 14.02 -22.22 -5.19
C ALA A 319 13.33 -23.48 -4.65
N VAL A 320 12.03 -23.62 -4.90
CA VAL A 320 11.25 -24.84 -4.65
C VAL A 320 10.48 -25.24 -5.93
N PRO A 321 10.16 -26.51 -6.13
CA PRO A 321 9.37 -26.95 -7.28
C PRO A 321 8.07 -26.16 -7.38
N GLN A 322 7.75 -25.65 -8.56
CA GLN A 322 6.52 -24.91 -8.84
C GLN A 322 5.58 -25.75 -9.70
N PRO A 323 4.25 -25.73 -9.43
CA PRO A 323 3.29 -26.34 -10.35
C PRO A 323 3.44 -25.76 -11.76
N ALA A 324 3.31 -26.59 -12.78
CA ALA A 324 3.47 -26.16 -14.19
C ALA A 324 2.50 -25.04 -14.57
N ALA A 325 1.30 -25.02 -13.98
CA ALA A 325 0.30 -23.99 -14.19
C ALA A 325 0.64 -22.65 -13.52
N ALA A 326 1.49 -22.62 -12.48
CA ALA A 326 1.77 -21.41 -11.72
C ALA A 326 2.52 -20.34 -12.55
N ALA A 327 3.36 -20.77 -13.52
CA ALA A 327 4.02 -19.86 -14.45
C ALA A 327 4.27 -20.55 -15.80
N ALA A 328 3.43 -20.26 -16.79
CA ALA A 328 3.67 -20.72 -18.15
C ALA A 328 5.06 -20.27 -18.64
N ALA A 329 5.75 -21.11 -19.41
CA ALA A 329 7.09 -20.82 -19.93
C ALA A 329 7.18 -19.51 -20.72
N THR A 330 6.07 -19.09 -21.33
CA THR A 330 5.92 -17.84 -22.09
C THR A 330 5.54 -16.64 -21.23
N ALA A 331 5.12 -16.84 -19.98
CA ALA A 331 4.75 -15.76 -19.07
C ALA A 331 5.92 -14.79 -18.87
N ARG A 332 5.63 -13.50 -18.92
CA ARG A 332 6.63 -12.44 -18.74
C ARG A 332 6.83 -12.16 -17.26
N ALA A 333 8.05 -12.19 -16.82
CA ALA A 333 8.44 -11.95 -15.42
C ALA A 333 9.51 -10.86 -15.31
N ASN A 334 9.50 -10.16 -14.19
CA ASN A 334 10.61 -9.31 -13.75
C ASN A 334 11.38 -10.04 -12.65
N LEU A 335 12.67 -9.79 -12.54
CA LEU A 335 13.46 -10.21 -11.39
C LEU A 335 13.44 -9.12 -10.33
N LEU A 336 13.00 -9.46 -9.13
CA LEU A 336 12.95 -8.59 -7.97
C LEU A 336 14.00 -9.04 -6.95
N LEU A 337 14.84 -8.10 -6.51
CA LEU A 337 15.90 -8.29 -5.52
C LEU A 337 15.67 -7.32 -4.35
N PRO A 338 14.81 -7.64 -3.37
CA PRO A 338 14.41 -6.71 -2.30
C PRO A 338 15.58 -6.30 -1.39
N ALA A 339 16.58 -7.17 -1.27
CA ALA A 339 17.79 -6.96 -0.46
C ALA A 339 19.09 -7.15 -1.29
N GLY A 340 19.02 -6.82 -2.58
CA GLY A 340 20.15 -6.98 -3.49
C GLY A 340 20.59 -8.43 -3.69
N ALA A 341 21.86 -8.60 -3.99
CA ALA A 341 22.48 -9.91 -4.27
C ALA A 341 22.59 -10.82 -3.04
N ARG A 342 22.51 -10.25 -1.83
CA ARG A 342 22.67 -10.98 -0.56
C ARG A 342 21.38 -11.57 -0.03
N GLY A 343 20.22 -11.19 -0.60
CA GLY A 343 18.92 -11.62 -0.13
C GLY A 343 18.17 -12.53 -1.09
N PRO A 344 16.94 -12.92 -0.73
CA PRO A 344 16.06 -13.68 -1.60
C PRO A 344 15.80 -12.95 -2.92
N ALA A 345 15.75 -13.72 -4.01
CA ALA A 345 15.39 -13.25 -5.35
C ALA A 345 14.03 -13.82 -5.76
N PHE A 346 13.25 -13.04 -6.49
CA PHE A 346 11.91 -13.44 -6.94
C PHE A 346 11.69 -13.18 -8.42
N LEU A 347 11.11 -14.15 -9.14
CA LEU A 347 10.47 -13.85 -10.41
C LEU A 347 9.02 -13.41 -10.14
N THR A 348 8.72 -12.14 -10.43
CA THR A 348 7.39 -11.56 -10.26
C THR A 348 6.64 -11.55 -11.58
N LEU A 349 5.40 -12.05 -11.57
CA LEU A 349 4.54 -12.24 -12.74
C LEU A 349 3.53 -11.08 -12.91
N ALA A 350 2.58 -11.23 -13.83
CA ALA A 350 1.58 -10.20 -14.08
C ALA A 350 0.77 -9.85 -12.82
N ASN A 351 0.40 -10.86 -12.05
CA ASN A 351 -0.42 -10.68 -10.85
C ASN A 351 0.28 -9.89 -9.72
N PHE A 352 1.60 -9.91 -9.65
CA PHE A 352 2.35 -9.03 -8.74
C PHE A 352 2.07 -7.56 -9.03
N ARG A 353 1.99 -7.17 -10.30
CA ARG A 353 1.67 -5.80 -10.67
C ARG A 353 0.21 -5.45 -10.43
N VAL A 354 -0.69 -6.44 -10.49
CA VAL A 354 -2.10 -6.24 -10.11
C VAL A 354 -2.19 -5.95 -8.60
N ILE A 355 -1.48 -6.71 -7.77
CA ILE A 355 -1.40 -6.43 -6.33
C ILE A 355 -0.81 -5.03 -6.09
N MET A 356 0.20 -4.61 -6.85
CA MET A 356 0.76 -3.26 -6.76
C MET A 356 -0.21 -2.15 -7.18
N LYS A 357 -1.32 -2.44 -7.86
CA LYS A 357 -2.38 -1.45 -8.10
C LYS A 357 -3.24 -1.24 -6.86
N TYR A 358 -3.34 -2.25 -6.02
CA TYR A 358 -3.98 -2.12 -4.70
C TYR A 358 -3.14 -1.19 -3.80
N ASN A 359 -1.84 -1.44 -3.76
CA ASN A 359 -0.85 -0.58 -3.10
C ASN A 359 0.48 -0.63 -3.88
N PRO A 360 1.00 0.50 -4.39
CA PRO A 360 2.15 0.52 -5.30
C PRO A 360 3.52 0.33 -4.63
N ALA A 361 3.57 -0.30 -3.45
CA ALA A 361 4.82 -0.67 -2.79
C ALA A 361 5.21 -2.13 -3.12
N GLU A 362 6.43 -2.36 -3.61
CA GLU A 362 6.94 -3.70 -3.88
C GLU A 362 6.94 -4.59 -2.63
N ALA A 363 7.29 -4.02 -1.47
CA ALA A 363 7.28 -4.74 -0.20
C ALA A 363 5.87 -5.19 0.21
N TYR A 364 4.84 -4.35 -0.04
CA TYR A 364 3.45 -4.72 0.16
C TYR A 364 3.03 -5.89 -0.73
N ALA A 365 3.28 -5.77 -2.04
CA ALA A 365 2.92 -6.84 -2.97
C ALA A 365 3.65 -8.15 -2.67
N LEU A 366 4.91 -8.07 -2.23
CA LEU A 366 5.68 -9.23 -1.77
C LEU A 366 5.09 -9.84 -0.49
N ALA A 367 4.67 -9.01 0.48
CA ALA A 367 4.02 -9.48 1.71
C ALA A 367 2.69 -10.18 1.41
N ILE A 368 1.84 -9.61 0.53
CA ILE A 368 0.60 -10.25 0.08
C ILE A 368 0.89 -11.61 -0.56
N GLY A 369 1.81 -11.65 -1.53
CA GLY A 369 2.17 -12.89 -2.22
C GLY A 369 2.71 -13.95 -1.27
N ARG A 370 3.62 -13.57 -0.37
CA ARG A 370 4.21 -14.48 0.61
C ARG A 370 3.21 -14.96 1.66
N LEU A 371 2.33 -14.07 2.14
CA LEU A 371 1.26 -14.48 3.05
C LEU A 371 0.31 -15.46 2.36
N ALA A 372 -0.08 -15.19 1.11
CA ALA A 372 -0.92 -16.10 0.33
C ALA A 372 -0.28 -17.48 0.16
N ASP A 373 1.00 -17.55 -0.19
CA ASP A 373 1.75 -18.80 -0.27
C ASP A 373 1.73 -19.57 1.06
N ARG A 374 1.99 -18.87 2.17
CA ARG A 374 1.96 -19.47 3.52
C ARG A 374 0.55 -19.96 3.91
N LEU A 375 -0.48 -19.23 3.54
CA LEU A 375 -1.88 -19.65 3.73
C LEU A 375 -2.19 -20.92 2.95
N ALA A 376 -1.67 -21.03 1.73
CA ALA A 376 -1.79 -22.21 0.86
C ALA A 376 -0.91 -23.42 1.29
N GLY A 377 -0.08 -23.27 2.33
CA GLY A 377 0.72 -24.36 2.88
C GLY A 377 2.21 -24.31 2.52
N ALA A 378 2.66 -23.30 1.79
CA ALA A 378 4.09 -23.16 1.51
C ALA A 378 4.92 -22.95 2.78
N GLY A 379 6.17 -23.39 2.73
CA GLY A 379 7.18 -23.19 3.77
C GLY A 379 7.76 -21.77 3.81
N PRO A 380 8.76 -21.53 4.68
CA PRO A 380 9.53 -20.29 4.70
C PRO A 380 10.30 -20.08 3.38
N LEU A 381 10.96 -18.93 3.24
CA LEU A 381 11.92 -18.68 2.15
C LEU A 381 13.12 -19.63 2.28
N VAL A 382 13.68 -20.01 1.15
CA VAL A 382 14.89 -20.84 1.07
C VAL A 382 16.13 -19.99 1.32
N ALA A 383 16.20 -18.82 0.69
CA ALA A 383 17.30 -17.89 0.89
C ALA A 383 17.09 -17.05 2.17
N SER A 384 18.19 -16.81 2.89
CA SER A 384 18.18 -15.98 4.10
C SER A 384 18.22 -14.50 3.75
N TRP A 385 17.62 -13.67 4.59
CA TRP A 385 17.77 -12.22 4.55
C TRP A 385 19.13 -11.79 5.13
N PRO A 386 19.75 -10.73 4.60
CA PRO A 386 20.98 -10.17 5.16
C PRO A 386 20.66 -9.32 6.41
N ARG A 387 20.35 -9.99 7.52
CA ARG A 387 19.91 -9.33 8.78
C ARG A 387 21.03 -8.55 9.49
N ASP A 388 22.25 -8.76 9.07
CA ASP A 388 23.44 -8.01 9.48
C ASP A 388 23.58 -6.67 8.72
N GLU A 389 22.79 -6.44 7.67
CA GLU A 389 22.84 -5.21 6.89
C GLU A 389 22.14 -4.07 7.62
N HIS A 390 22.83 -2.95 7.77
CA HIS A 390 22.24 -1.73 8.30
C HIS A 390 21.26 -1.12 7.31
N THR A 391 20.00 -0.97 7.71
CA THR A 391 18.99 -0.29 6.92
C THR A 391 19.22 1.21 6.97
N LEU A 392 19.51 1.81 5.84
CA LEU A 392 19.75 3.25 5.75
C LEU A 392 18.51 4.04 6.21
N SER A 393 18.73 4.99 7.10
CA SER A 393 17.73 5.99 7.50
C SER A 393 17.35 6.89 6.34
N THR A 394 16.27 7.65 6.44
CA THR A 394 15.87 8.63 5.40
C THR A 394 16.97 9.66 5.17
N ALA A 395 17.64 10.12 6.21
CA ALA A 395 18.76 11.04 6.10
C ALA A 395 19.93 10.43 5.32
N GLU A 396 20.31 9.18 5.62
CA GLU A 396 21.37 8.46 4.91
C GLU A 396 21.00 8.18 3.45
N ARG A 397 19.73 7.89 3.15
CA ARG A 397 19.24 7.73 1.78
C ARG A 397 19.30 9.04 1.00
N PHE A 398 18.94 10.15 1.64
CA PHE A 398 19.08 11.49 1.07
C PHE A 398 20.54 11.84 0.80
N GLU A 399 21.43 11.58 1.75
CA GLU A 399 22.89 11.74 1.60
C GLU A 399 23.41 10.90 0.43
N LEU A 400 23.02 9.62 0.37
CA LEU A 400 23.39 8.71 -0.74
C LEU A 400 22.99 9.30 -2.09
N GLN A 401 21.76 9.82 -2.23
CA GLN A 401 21.33 10.48 -3.45
C GLN A 401 22.15 11.72 -3.78
N GLN A 402 22.45 12.57 -2.78
CA GLN A 402 23.30 13.74 -2.98
C GLN A 402 24.72 13.36 -3.45
N LEU A 403 25.31 12.34 -2.82
CA LEU A 403 26.65 11.86 -3.16
C LEU A 403 26.69 11.24 -4.57
N LEU A 404 25.66 10.50 -4.98
CA LEU A 404 25.52 10.00 -6.34
C LEU A 404 25.40 11.14 -7.35
N ALA A 405 24.54 12.13 -7.08
CA ALA A 405 24.37 13.30 -7.96
C ALA A 405 25.66 14.09 -8.13
N ARG A 406 26.42 14.32 -7.04
CA ARG A 406 27.75 15.00 -7.11
C ARG A 406 28.76 14.24 -7.97
N ARG A 407 28.61 12.92 -8.13
CA ARG A 407 29.43 12.08 -9.00
C ARG A 407 28.89 11.95 -10.43
N GLY A 408 27.83 12.68 -10.77
CA GLY A 408 27.25 12.71 -12.11
C GLY A 408 26.25 11.57 -12.39
N PHE A 409 25.80 10.81 -11.35
CA PHE A 409 24.75 9.82 -11.53
C PHE A 409 23.36 10.46 -11.36
N ASP A 410 22.48 10.26 -12.33
CA ASP A 410 21.12 10.82 -12.32
C ASP A 410 20.23 10.09 -11.27
N VAL A 411 19.92 10.79 -10.20
CA VAL A 411 18.98 10.34 -9.15
C VAL A 411 17.66 11.14 -9.17
N GLY A 412 17.55 12.15 -10.03
CA GLY A 412 16.52 13.18 -9.93
C GLY A 412 16.81 14.13 -8.75
N ALA A 413 15.77 14.80 -8.25
CA ALA A 413 15.89 15.58 -7.02
C ALA A 413 16.04 14.62 -5.83
N PRO A 414 17.08 14.79 -4.98
CA PRO A 414 17.21 14.00 -3.77
C PRO A 414 16.00 14.20 -2.85
N ASP A 415 15.38 13.10 -2.41
CA ASP A 415 14.16 13.08 -1.61
C ASP A 415 14.18 12.03 -0.49
N GLY A 416 15.30 11.31 -0.34
CA GLY A 416 15.47 10.21 0.60
C GLY A 416 14.74 8.92 0.21
N ARG A 417 14.24 8.82 -1.04
CA ARG A 417 13.47 7.67 -1.54
C ARG A 417 14.28 6.86 -2.54
N LEU A 418 14.23 5.56 -2.39
CA LEU A 418 14.94 4.62 -3.26
C LEU A 418 14.06 4.22 -4.46
N GLY A 419 13.67 5.21 -5.27
CA GLY A 419 12.89 5.00 -6.48
C GLY A 419 13.71 4.33 -7.62
N PRO A 420 13.07 4.02 -8.76
CA PRO A 420 13.74 3.39 -9.90
C PRO A 420 14.97 4.15 -10.40
N ARG A 421 14.93 5.49 -10.46
CA ARG A 421 16.09 6.31 -10.85
C ARG A 421 17.27 6.12 -9.91
N THR A 422 17.02 6.19 -8.61
CA THR A 422 18.07 5.99 -7.59
C THR A 422 18.68 4.60 -7.70
N ARG A 423 17.87 3.56 -7.89
CA ARG A 423 18.37 2.17 -8.07
C ARG A 423 19.25 2.03 -9.33
N VAL A 424 18.87 2.69 -10.43
CA VAL A 424 19.72 2.71 -11.65
C VAL A 424 21.02 3.45 -11.39
N ALA A 425 20.98 4.59 -10.70
CA ALA A 425 22.18 5.35 -10.34
C ALA A 425 23.12 4.53 -9.43
N ILE A 426 22.58 3.82 -8.44
CA ILE A 426 23.36 2.89 -7.59
C ILE A 426 24.03 1.82 -8.45
N ARG A 427 23.30 1.15 -9.35
CA ARG A 427 23.91 0.13 -10.23
C ARG A 427 25.06 0.67 -11.05
N ARG A 428 24.88 1.84 -11.66
CA ARG A 428 25.97 2.49 -12.43
C ARG A 428 27.18 2.80 -11.57
N PHE A 429 26.95 3.28 -10.36
CA PHE A 429 28.02 3.51 -9.40
C PHE A 429 28.72 2.21 -8.99
N GLN A 430 27.95 1.15 -8.70
CA GLN A 430 28.49 -0.16 -8.37
C GLN A 430 29.36 -0.72 -9.50
N VAL A 431 28.91 -0.61 -10.77
CA VAL A 431 29.75 -0.95 -11.93
C VAL A 431 31.04 -0.16 -11.95
N ALA A 432 30.97 1.18 -11.80
CA ALA A 432 32.14 2.06 -11.84
C ALA A 432 33.15 1.79 -10.72
N THR A 433 32.72 1.16 -9.64
CA THR A 433 33.54 0.86 -8.45
C THR A 433 33.85 -0.62 -8.25
N GLY A 434 33.51 -1.48 -9.24
CA GLY A 434 33.77 -2.93 -9.19
C GLY A 434 32.94 -3.68 -8.15
N GLN A 435 31.81 -3.12 -7.71
CA GLN A 435 30.85 -3.80 -6.82
C GLN A 435 29.82 -4.58 -7.62
N VAL A 436 29.14 -5.54 -6.98
CA VAL A 436 28.01 -6.24 -7.59
C VAL A 436 26.90 -5.24 -7.92
N PRO A 437 26.49 -5.11 -9.21
CA PRO A 437 25.56 -4.05 -9.64
C PRO A 437 24.09 -4.44 -9.40
N ASP A 438 23.72 -4.73 -8.16
CA ASP A 438 22.38 -5.17 -7.77
C ASP A 438 21.40 -4.01 -7.55
N GLY A 439 21.89 -2.77 -7.43
CA GLY A 439 21.09 -1.58 -7.23
C GLY A 439 20.52 -1.44 -5.81
N PHE A 440 21.01 -2.24 -4.86
CA PHE A 440 20.61 -2.15 -3.47
C PHE A 440 21.37 -1.02 -2.75
N ALA A 441 20.64 -0.18 -2.03
CA ALA A 441 21.21 0.90 -1.24
C ALA A 441 21.72 0.35 0.10
N SER A 442 22.87 -0.30 0.09
CA SER A 442 23.51 -0.87 1.27
C SER A 442 24.36 0.17 2.02
N SER A 443 24.69 -0.13 3.28
CA SER A 443 25.70 0.61 4.04
C SER A 443 27.05 0.64 3.30
N ALA A 444 27.46 -0.45 2.69
CA ALA A 444 28.71 -0.53 1.92
C ALA A 444 28.72 0.42 0.70
N VAL A 445 27.58 0.61 0.02
CA VAL A 445 27.47 1.59 -1.07
C VAL A 445 27.63 3.02 -0.53
N LEU A 446 27.00 3.34 0.60
CA LEU A 446 27.09 4.65 1.22
C LEU A 446 28.53 4.96 1.69
N GLU A 447 29.18 4.03 2.38
CA GLU A 447 30.58 4.19 2.82
C GLU A 447 31.52 4.39 1.62
N ARG A 448 31.35 3.64 0.55
CA ARG A 448 32.14 3.82 -0.68
C ARG A 448 31.88 5.18 -1.33
N LEU A 449 30.65 5.69 -1.26
CA LEU A 449 30.30 7.05 -1.70
C LEU A 449 30.90 8.13 -0.80
N ARG A 450 31.09 7.88 0.48
CA ARG A 450 31.80 8.77 1.43
C ARG A 450 33.32 8.78 1.20
N GLY A 451 33.85 7.84 0.42
CA GLY A 451 35.30 7.69 0.19
C GLY A 451 36.00 6.87 1.27
N ARG A 452 35.28 6.04 1.95
CA ARG A 452 35.76 5.14 3.02
C ARG A 452 35.81 3.71 2.54
#